data_1e15e300ade164312e700528cc4edeaf
#
_entry.id   1e15e300ade164312e700528cc4edeaf
#
_cell.length_a   1.000
_cell.length_b   1.000
_cell.length_c   1.000
_cell.angle_alpha   90.00
_cell.angle_beta   90.00
_cell.angle_gamma   90.00
#
_symmetry.space_group_name_H-M   'P 1'
#
loop_
_entity.id
_entity.type
_entity.pdbx_description
1 polymer ?
#
loop_
_entity_poly.entity_id
_entity_poly.type
_entity_poly.pdbx_seq_one_letter_code
_entity_poly.pdbx_strand_id
1 'polypeptide(L)'
;MHTVLRPSEVESSTLTESAPDTTSEEKIVFYHAEQGKPLATPWQVALARSKMINDSSLGKGIIVDCACGSGIQLAAHAIHLQRAALGIELEPQRALASAVNLQTIALSSRQQNSQRMAGTRVLCGDGRDGKGALETLQNDLNLQQMPEIALLHLDPARPRNSRSHGLDEMAPRLDEIFTGWAPYLSQGARGPSLLLDLSPRLSHQQRLQVEEMVDSVWPQIDRTWIWTSRGRGRVDRLALWLGSISIPNVARRFVRIPPNLQEESLIIDGGEPILAGDGLPVKSRRPPRKGERVSLLDAALVESGLAEVWLKKVTKSEEIHWGVVEGRRPQIHHDHPLQLEDKNHLLVQATGKIVALAHTNLTLADVDSLVKIALEHDIQKLTVRVSLEPALQPKVQGAIDRQLARRHGKRTAFVVQQPGDEMLLLCIVE
;
A
#
# COMPACT_ATOMS: atom_id res chain seq x y z
N MET A 1 -29.47 -7.28 -11.82
CA MET A 1 -29.81 -8.59 -11.20
C MET A 1 -28.51 -9.21 -10.71
N HIS A 2 -28.47 -9.66 -9.48
CA HIS A 2 -27.29 -10.26 -8.86
C HIS A 2 -27.39 -11.78 -8.84
N THR A 3 -26.31 -12.48 -9.18
CA THR A 3 -26.21 -13.95 -9.07
C THR A 3 -25.44 -14.30 -7.81
N VAL A 4 -25.99 -15.16 -6.95
CA VAL A 4 -25.38 -15.54 -5.66
C VAL A 4 -24.36 -16.66 -5.88
N LEU A 5 -23.17 -16.47 -5.31
CA LEU A 5 -22.12 -17.49 -5.15
C LEU A 5 -21.92 -17.75 -3.67
N ARG A 6 -22.07 -18.99 -3.26
CA ARG A 6 -21.87 -19.43 -1.86
C ARG A 6 -20.48 -20.03 -1.74
N PRO A 7 -19.60 -19.49 -0.88
CA PRO A 7 -18.24 -20.01 -0.73
C PRO A 7 -18.16 -21.53 -0.45
N SER A 8 -19.16 -22.11 0.19
CA SER A 8 -19.21 -23.55 0.46
C SER A 8 -19.56 -24.44 -0.74
N GLU A 9 -20.02 -23.86 -1.84
CA GLU A 9 -20.58 -24.59 -3.00
C GLU A 9 -19.80 -24.37 -4.30
N VAL A 10 -18.69 -23.62 -4.26
CA VAL A 10 -17.92 -23.27 -5.45
C VAL A 10 -16.71 -24.19 -5.66
N GLU A 11 -16.31 -24.36 -6.91
CA GLU A 11 -15.13 -25.12 -7.30
C GLU A 11 -14.09 -24.24 -8.01
N SER A 12 -12.81 -24.57 -7.82
CA SER A 12 -11.69 -23.81 -8.37
C SER A 12 -11.22 -24.25 -9.77
N SER A 13 -11.86 -25.24 -10.39
CA SER A 13 -11.39 -25.94 -11.59
C SER A 13 -11.08 -25.04 -12.80
N THR A 14 -11.68 -23.85 -12.87
CA THR A 14 -11.47 -22.88 -13.96
C THR A 14 -10.56 -21.71 -13.60
N LEU A 15 -9.99 -21.71 -12.40
CA LEU A 15 -9.19 -20.61 -11.88
C LEU A 15 -7.70 -20.94 -11.90
N THR A 16 -6.87 -19.89 -11.90
CA THR A 16 -5.42 -20.00 -11.82
C THR A 16 -4.95 -19.87 -10.36
N GLU A 17 -4.14 -20.82 -9.91
CA GLU A 17 -3.51 -20.77 -8.60
C GLU A 17 -2.37 -19.75 -8.56
N SER A 18 -2.27 -19.01 -7.47
CA SER A 18 -1.08 -18.21 -7.17
C SER A 18 0.01 -19.07 -6.51
N ALA A 19 1.25 -18.58 -6.53
CA ALA A 19 2.25 -19.14 -5.65
C ALA A 19 1.78 -19.03 -4.18
N PRO A 20 2.03 -20.05 -3.33
CA PRO A 20 1.66 -20.02 -1.92
C PRO A 20 2.18 -18.76 -1.22
N ASP A 21 1.35 -18.16 -0.39
CA ASP A 21 1.80 -17.09 0.49
C ASP A 21 2.69 -17.71 1.58
N THR A 22 3.98 -17.41 1.52
CA THR A 22 4.99 -17.92 2.46
C THR A 22 5.12 -17.06 3.71
N THR A 23 4.36 -15.99 3.82
CA THR A 23 4.41 -15.06 4.97
C THR A 23 3.51 -15.49 6.12
N SER A 24 2.63 -16.46 5.92
CA SER A 24 1.81 -17.10 6.94
C SER A 24 2.38 -18.46 7.33
N GLU A 25 2.14 -18.92 8.57
CA GLU A 25 2.49 -20.27 9.03
C GLU A 25 1.79 -21.35 8.17
N GLU A 26 0.58 -21.04 7.69
CA GLU A 26 -0.17 -21.84 6.75
C GLU A 26 0.14 -21.34 5.32
N LYS A 27 0.61 -22.22 4.46
CA LYS A 27 0.83 -21.94 3.04
C LYS A 27 -0.51 -21.80 2.34
N ILE A 28 -1.07 -20.58 2.31
CA ILE A 28 -2.34 -20.31 1.68
C ILE A 28 -2.14 -20.10 0.19
N VAL A 29 -2.87 -20.86 -0.62
CA VAL A 29 -2.94 -20.69 -2.08
C VAL A 29 -4.20 -19.92 -2.42
N PHE A 30 -4.04 -18.78 -3.07
CA PHE A 30 -5.15 -17.98 -3.58
C PHE A 30 -5.40 -18.25 -5.05
N TYR A 31 -6.64 -18.08 -5.48
CA TYR A 31 -7.10 -18.28 -6.84
C TYR A 31 -7.41 -16.95 -7.52
N HIS A 32 -7.15 -16.88 -8.81
CA HIS A 32 -7.36 -15.69 -9.62
C HIS A 32 -8.11 -16.03 -10.92
N ALA A 33 -8.97 -15.13 -11.36
CA ALA A 33 -9.49 -15.14 -12.70
C ALA A 33 -8.36 -14.71 -13.63
N GLU A 34 -7.87 -15.61 -14.50
CA GLU A 34 -6.99 -15.24 -15.58
C GLU A 34 -5.51 -15.00 -15.45
N GLN A 35 -4.98 -15.07 -16.63
CA GLN A 35 -3.66 -14.91 -17.20
C GLN A 35 -3.05 -13.56 -16.89
N GLY A 36 -2.11 -13.50 -16.00
CA GLY A 36 -1.34 -12.32 -15.66
C GLY A 36 -1.21 -12.13 -14.16
N LYS A 37 -0.26 -11.30 -13.74
CA LYS A 37 -0.09 -10.97 -12.33
C LYS A 37 -1.34 -10.27 -11.81
N PRO A 38 -2.08 -10.87 -10.88
CA PRO A 38 -3.26 -10.25 -10.33
C PRO A 38 -2.88 -8.95 -9.61
N LEU A 39 -3.72 -7.93 -9.75
CA LEU A 39 -3.63 -6.67 -8.99
C LEU A 39 -4.21 -6.84 -7.57
N ALA A 40 -4.41 -8.06 -7.12
CA ALA A 40 -4.97 -8.37 -5.81
C ALA A 40 -4.12 -7.80 -4.67
N THR A 41 -4.80 -7.39 -3.62
CA THR A 41 -4.14 -7.00 -2.37
C THR A 41 -3.37 -8.19 -1.81
N PRO A 42 -2.06 -8.08 -1.55
CA PRO A 42 -1.32 -9.16 -0.93
C PRO A 42 -1.90 -9.50 0.44
N TRP A 43 -1.98 -10.80 0.77
CA TRP A 43 -2.57 -11.28 2.03
C TRP A 43 -1.98 -10.59 3.27
N GLN A 44 -0.67 -10.39 3.26
CA GLN A 44 0.07 -9.65 4.28
C GLN A 44 -0.49 -8.24 4.53
N VAL A 45 -0.76 -7.50 3.44
CA VAL A 45 -1.31 -6.14 3.52
C VAL A 45 -2.75 -6.19 4.00
N ALA A 46 -3.55 -7.13 3.49
CA ALA A 46 -4.94 -7.31 3.87
C ALA A 46 -5.10 -7.59 5.37
N LEU A 47 -4.30 -8.51 5.92
CA LEU A 47 -4.29 -8.83 7.35
C LEU A 47 -3.85 -7.65 8.21
N ALA A 48 -2.74 -6.98 7.85
CA ALA A 48 -2.25 -5.84 8.62
C ALA A 48 -3.29 -4.73 8.71
N ARG A 49 -4.01 -4.48 7.62
CA ARG A 49 -5.09 -3.47 7.57
C ARG A 49 -6.28 -3.88 8.42
N SER A 50 -6.71 -5.13 8.33
CA SER A 50 -7.83 -5.64 9.13
C SER A 50 -7.55 -5.57 10.62
N LYS A 51 -6.32 -5.89 11.05
CA LYS A 51 -5.88 -5.82 12.45
C LYS A 51 -5.90 -4.40 13.03
N MET A 52 -5.85 -3.37 12.21
CA MET A 52 -5.94 -1.98 12.68
C MET A 52 -7.38 -1.51 12.92
N ILE A 53 -8.40 -2.24 12.47
CA ILE A 53 -9.80 -1.90 12.67
C ILE A 53 -10.25 -2.44 14.02
N ASN A 54 -10.78 -1.55 14.87
CA ASN A 54 -11.38 -1.94 16.14
C ASN A 54 -12.86 -2.32 15.94
N ASP A 55 -13.20 -3.59 16.07
CA ASP A 55 -14.58 -4.08 15.91
C ASP A 55 -15.57 -3.42 16.88
N SER A 56 -15.14 -3.11 18.09
CA SER A 56 -16.02 -2.50 19.10
C SER A 56 -16.48 -1.08 18.76
N SER A 57 -15.79 -0.40 17.82
CA SER A 57 -16.20 0.93 17.36
C SER A 57 -17.22 0.89 16.23
N LEU A 58 -17.34 -0.25 15.54
CA LEU A 58 -18.24 -0.41 14.40
C LEU A 58 -19.70 -0.48 14.83
N GLY A 59 -20.60 -0.08 13.93
CA GLY A 59 -22.02 -0.33 14.05
C GLY A 59 -22.37 -1.83 13.94
N LYS A 60 -23.64 -2.14 14.05
CA LYS A 60 -24.14 -3.51 13.83
C LYS A 60 -24.11 -3.85 12.34
N GLY A 61 -24.10 -5.15 12.03
CA GLY A 61 -24.29 -5.61 10.66
C GLY A 61 -23.08 -6.32 10.05
N ILE A 62 -23.11 -6.44 8.73
CA ILE A 62 -22.16 -7.17 7.92
C ILE A 62 -21.06 -6.26 7.37
N ILE A 63 -20.02 -6.86 6.83
CA ILE A 63 -18.99 -6.18 6.03
C ILE A 63 -19.40 -6.27 4.57
N VAL A 64 -19.34 -5.18 3.84
CA VAL A 64 -19.60 -5.16 2.39
C VAL A 64 -18.34 -4.66 1.66
N ASP A 65 -17.97 -5.36 0.60
CA ASP A 65 -16.98 -4.92 -0.37
C ASP A 65 -17.67 -4.84 -1.74
N CYS A 66 -17.94 -3.63 -2.20
CA CYS A 66 -18.72 -3.40 -3.40
C CYS A 66 -17.92 -3.49 -4.73
N ALA A 67 -16.64 -3.82 -4.66
CA ALA A 67 -15.77 -4.13 -5.80
C ALA A 67 -14.70 -5.15 -5.39
N CYS A 68 -15.12 -6.32 -4.88
CA CYS A 68 -14.27 -7.20 -4.09
C CYS A 68 -13.14 -7.90 -4.87
N GLY A 69 -13.15 -7.86 -6.19
CA GLY A 69 -12.10 -8.42 -7.02
C GLY A 69 -11.80 -9.88 -6.68
N SER A 70 -10.62 -10.17 -6.14
CA SER A 70 -10.23 -11.52 -5.68
C SER A 70 -10.76 -11.89 -4.29
N GLY A 71 -11.44 -11.02 -3.57
CA GLY A 71 -11.99 -11.24 -2.23
C GLY A 71 -10.96 -11.36 -1.11
N ILE A 72 -9.68 -11.18 -1.36
CA ILE A 72 -8.62 -11.36 -0.34
C ILE A 72 -8.75 -10.34 0.80
N GLN A 73 -9.02 -9.07 0.49
CA GLN A 73 -9.23 -8.06 1.53
C GLN A 73 -10.53 -8.32 2.30
N LEU A 74 -11.60 -8.68 1.60
CA LEU A 74 -12.87 -9.06 2.22
C LEU A 74 -12.71 -10.23 3.19
N ALA A 75 -11.98 -11.28 2.79
CA ALA A 75 -11.68 -12.43 3.65
C ALA A 75 -10.92 -12.02 4.92
N ALA A 76 -9.92 -11.15 4.79
CA ALA A 76 -9.15 -10.66 5.93
C ALA A 76 -10.03 -9.87 6.92
N HIS A 77 -10.92 -9.01 6.41
CA HIS A 77 -11.88 -8.29 7.25
C HIS A 77 -12.87 -9.23 7.92
N ALA A 78 -13.49 -10.15 7.17
CA ALA A 78 -14.48 -11.09 7.70
C ALA A 78 -13.93 -11.92 8.87
N ILE A 79 -12.70 -12.43 8.72
CA ILE A 79 -12.06 -13.25 9.76
C ILE A 79 -11.68 -12.42 10.97
N HIS A 80 -10.99 -11.30 10.75
CA HIS A 80 -10.49 -10.50 11.86
C HIS A 80 -11.61 -9.86 12.67
N LEU A 81 -12.62 -9.29 12.00
CA LEU A 81 -13.77 -8.66 12.63
C LEU A 81 -14.84 -9.66 13.04
N GLN A 82 -14.70 -10.95 12.67
CA GLN A 82 -15.63 -12.02 13.03
C GLN A 82 -17.07 -11.76 12.60
N ARG A 83 -17.25 -11.17 11.42
CA ARG A 83 -18.54 -10.79 10.85
C ARG A 83 -18.79 -11.49 9.53
N ALA A 84 -20.07 -11.75 9.22
CA ALA A 84 -20.47 -12.13 7.87
C ALA A 84 -20.11 -11.04 6.87
N ALA A 85 -19.83 -11.43 5.64
CA ALA A 85 -19.38 -10.52 4.61
C ALA A 85 -20.14 -10.70 3.30
N LEU A 86 -20.32 -9.61 2.57
CA LEU A 86 -20.89 -9.57 1.24
C LEU A 86 -19.88 -8.97 0.28
N GLY A 87 -19.38 -9.76 -0.67
CA GLY A 87 -18.58 -9.27 -1.80
C GLY A 87 -19.45 -9.07 -3.02
N ILE A 88 -19.21 -7.99 -3.78
CA ILE A 88 -19.86 -7.79 -5.08
C ILE A 88 -18.76 -7.59 -6.11
N GLU A 89 -18.87 -8.32 -7.22
CA GLU A 89 -17.92 -8.23 -8.33
C GLU A 89 -18.69 -8.35 -9.67
N LEU A 90 -18.38 -7.45 -10.57
CA LEU A 90 -19.07 -7.36 -11.84
C LEU A 90 -18.67 -8.49 -12.81
N GLU A 91 -17.40 -8.90 -12.78
CA GLU A 91 -16.83 -9.88 -13.67
C GLU A 91 -17.02 -11.31 -13.11
N PRO A 92 -17.73 -12.23 -13.80
CA PRO A 92 -18.11 -13.53 -13.27
C PRO A 92 -16.95 -14.40 -12.78
N GLN A 93 -15.82 -14.42 -13.51
CA GLN A 93 -14.66 -15.21 -13.13
C GLN A 93 -13.96 -14.65 -11.88
N ARG A 94 -13.96 -13.32 -11.69
CA ARG A 94 -13.45 -12.70 -10.47
C ARG A 94 -14.37 -12.93 -9.27
N ALA A 95 -15.68 -12.87 -9.51
CA ALA A 95 -16.65 -13.22 -8.46
C ALA A 95 -16.47 -14.66 -8.00
N LEU A 96 -16.25 -15.60 -8.93
CA LEU A 96 -15.93 -16.99 -8.62
C LEU A 96 -14.60 -17.08 -7.82
N ALA A 97 -13.55 -16.41 -8.26
CA ALA A 97 -12.27 -16.38 -7.55
C ALA A 97 -12.42 -15.84 -6.12
N SER A 98 -13.22 -14.78 -5.94
CA SER A 98 -13.54 -14.24 -4.62
C SER A 98 -14.21 -15.29 -3.73
N ALA A 99 -15.23 -15.98 -4.22
CA ALA A 99 -15.93 -17.01 -3.44
C ALA A 99 -15.01 -18.19 -3.07
N VAL A 100 -14.15 -18.64 -4.00
CA VAL A 100 -13.17 -19.71 -3.74
C VAL A 100 -12.11 -19.26 -2.72
N ASN A 101 -11.62 -18.03 -2.79
CA ASN A 101 -10.67 -17.50 -1.84
C ASN A 101 -11.26 -17.38 -0.43
N LEU A 102 -12.52 -16.96 -0.32
CA LEU A 102 -13.26 -16.95 0.96
C LEU A 102 -13.40 -18.38 1.52
N GLN A 103 -13.72 -19.37 0.69
CA GLN A 103 -13.75 -20.78 1.08
C GLN A 103 -12.38 -21.27 1.57
N THR A 104 -11.32 -20.99 0.79
CA THR A 104 -9.93 -21.38 1.13
C THR A 104 -9.55 -20.87 2.50
N ILE A 105 -9.84 -19.61 2.79
CA ILE A 105 -9.54 -19.00 4.08
C ILE A 105 -10.43 -19.59 5.20
N ALA A 106 -11.71 -19.87 4.94
CA ALA A 106 -12.58 -20.51 5.92
C ALA A 106 -12.09 -21.90 6.32
N LEU A 107 -11.51 -22.65 5.36
CA LEU A 107 -10.99 -24.00 5.59
C LEU A 107 -9.59 -24.00 6.24
N SER A 108 -8.74 -23.02 5.93
CA SER A 108 -7.35 -22.92 6.44
C SER A 108 -7.28 -22.62 7.93
N SER A 109 -8.25 -21.95 8.47
CA SER A 109 -8.25 -21.49 9.85
C SER A 109 -9.29 -22.23 10.71
N ARG A 110 -8.99 -23.47 11.09
CA ARG A 110 -9.72 -24.30 12.09
C ARG A 110 -11.24 -24.00 12.30
N GLN A 111 -12.04 -24.96 12.65
CA GLN A 111 -13.52 -25.02 12.84
C GLN A 111 -14.28 -23.71 13.24
N GLN A 112 -13.63 -22.75 13.89
CA GLN A 112 -14.27 -21.49 14.30
C GLN A 112 -14.60 -20.55 13.15
N ASN A 113 -13.83 -20.57 12.04
CA ASN A 113 -14.06 -19.64 10.92
C ASN A 113 -15.14 -20.13 9.95
N SER A 114 -15.37 -21.43 9.83
CA SER A 114 -16.43 -21.94 8.96
C SER A 114 -17.82 -21.53 9.45
N GLN A 115 -18.08 -21.49 10.77
CA GLN A 115 -19.35 -21.00 11.33
C GLN A 115 -19.52 -19.49 11.12
N ARG A 116 -18.43 -18.71 11.22
CA ARG A 116 -18.45 -17.24 11.02
C ARG A 116 -18.69 -16.87 9.57
N MET A 117 -18.22 -17.72 8.64
CA MET A 117 -18.40 -17.53 7.19
C MET A 117 -19.76 -18.03 6.68
N ALA A 118 -20.59 -18.68 7.48
CA ALA A 118 -21.87 -19.25 7.05
C ALA A 118 -22.83 -18.24 6.39
N GLY A 119 -22.82 -16.98 6.88
CA GLY A 119 -23.60 -15.88 6.29
C GLY A 119 -22.90 -15.12 5.17
N THR A 120 -21.67 -15.51 4.79
CA THR A 120 -20.89 -14.80 3.77
C THR A 120 -21.32 -15.22 2.37
N ARG A 121 -21.44 -14.23 1.47
CA ARG A 121 -21.82 -14.44 0.07
C ARG A 121 -20.95 -13.57 -0.84
N VAL A 122 -20.84 -14.03 -2.08
CA VAL A 122 -20.35 -13.20 -3.19
C VAL A 122 -21.46 -13.06 -4.22
N LEU A 123 -21.71 -11.87 -4.68
CA LEU A 123 -22.66 -11.59 -5.74
C LEU A 123 -21.90 -11.22 -7.02
N CYS A 124 -22.22 -11.94 -8.10
CA CYS A 124 -21.85 -11.49 -9.43
C CYS A 124 -22.88 -10.46 -9.88
N GLY A 125 -22.48 -9.17 -9.97
CA GLY A 125 -23.39 -8.08 -10.29
C GLY A 125 -22.77 -6.70 -10.13
N ASP A 126 -23.59 -5.68 -10.26
CA ASP A 126 -23.18 -4.28 -10.17
C ASP A 126 -23.06 -3.81 -8.71
N GLY A 127 -21.87 -3.44 -8.28
CA GLY A 127 -21.60 -2.96 -6.94
C GLY A 127 -22.20 -1.59 -6.61
N ARG A 128 -22.76 -0.87 -7.59
CA ARG A 128 -23.49 0.39 -7.38
C ARG A 128 -24.92 0.16 -6.87
N ASP A 129 -25.48 -1.02 -7.16
CA ASP A 129 -26.86 -1.39 -6.75
C ASP A 129 -26.88 -1.95 -5.34
N GLY A 130 -26.71 -1.11 -4.34
CA GLY A 130 -26.70 -1.50 -2.94
C GLY A 130 -28.02 -2.12 -2.49
N LYS A 131 -29.16 -1.54 -2.93
CA LYS A 131 -30.49 -2.08 -2.59
C LYS A 131 -30.68 -3.49 -3.12
N GLY A 132 -30.47 -3.68 -4.42
CA GLY A 132 -30.68 -5.00 -5.05
C GLY A 132 -29.71 -6.06 -4.51
N ALA A 133 -28.48 -5.67 -4.15
CA ALA A 133 -27.51 -6.56 -3.51
C ALA A 133 -27.99 -7.02 -2.13
N LEU A 134 -28.48 -6.11 -1.28
CA LEU A 134 -28.97 -6.44 0.05
C LEU A 134 -30.28 -7.23 0.01
N GLU A 135 -31.20 -6.91 -0.90
CA GLU A 135 -32.42 -7.69 -1.12
C GLU A 135 -32.10 -9.13 -1.59
N THR A 136 -31.10 -9.27 -2.47
CA THR A 136 -30.64 -10.59 -2.92
C THR A 136 -30.05 -11.38 -1.75
N LEU A 137 -29.22 -10.77 -0.92
CA LEU A 137 -28.65 -11.41 0.27
C LEU A 137 -29.74 -11.78 1.28
N GLN A 138 -30.68 -10.87 1.55
CA GLN A 138 -31.80 -11.11 2.44
C GLN A 138 -32.61 -12.34 2.03
N ASN A 139 -32.93 -12.45 0.74
CA ASN A 139 -33.68 -13.58 0.20
C ASN A 139 -32.89 -14.90 0.26
N ASP A 140 -31.59 -14.87 -0.06
CA ASP A 140 -30.75 -16.08 -0.03
C ASP A 140 -30.56 -16.64 1.39
N LEU A 141 -30.49 -15.76 2.37
CA LEU A 141 -30.30 -16.13 3.77
C LEU A 141 -31.61 -16.25 4.55
N ASN A 142 -32.79 -16.03 3.93
CA ASN A 142 -34.09 -16.02 4.57
C ASN A 142 -34.18 -15.07 5.79
N LEU A 143 -33.58 -13.87 5.67
CA LEU A 143 -33.60 -12.90 6.76
C LEU A 143 -34.92 -12.15 6.80
N GLN A 144 -35.45 -11.91 8.00
CA GLN A 144 -36.72 -11.17 8.19
C GLN A 144 -36.58 -9.68 7.84
N GLN A 145 -35.38 -9.16 7.99
CA GLN A 145 -35.04 -7.75 7.70
C GLN A 145 -33.76 -7.64 6.85
N MET A 146 -33.68 -6.57 6.09
CA MET A 146 -32.48 -6.25 5.34
C MET A 146 -31.30 -6.06 6.30
N PRO A 147 -30.12 -6.68 6.04
CA PRO A 147 -28.97 -6.54 6.91
C PRO A 147 -28.41 -5.11 6.88
N GLU A 148 -28.06 -4.60 8.05
CA GLU A 148 -27.31 -3.36 8.18
C GLU A 148 -25.84 -3.59 7.80
N ILE A 149 -25.14 -2.53 7.41
CA ILE A 149 -23.74 -2.57 7.02
C ILE A 149 -22.89 -1.91 8.10
N ALA A 150 -22.04 -2.70 8.75
CA ALA A 150 -21.10 -2.22 9.77
C ALA A 150 -19.84 -1.58 9.16
N LEU A 151 -19.40 -2.06 8.00
CA LEU A 151 -18.22 -1.55 7.27
C LEU A 151 -18.45 -1.68 5.77
N LEU A 152 -18.37 -0.59 5.06
CA LEU A 152 -18.32 -0.55 3.59
C LEU A 152 -16.88 -0.40 3.13
N HIS A 153 -16.40 -1.33 2.33
CA HIS A 153 -15.10 -1.27 1.65
C HIS A 153 -15.29 -1.04 0.15
N LEU A 154 -14.43 -0.24 -0.43
CA LEU A 154 -14.35 0.01 -1.87
C LEU A 154 -12.89 0.07 -2.32
N ASP A 155 -12.49 -0.83 -3.22
CA ASP A 155 -11.23 -0.76 -3.99
C ASP A 155 -11.57 -0.68 -5.49
N PRO A 156 -11.88 0.51 -6.02
CA PRO A 156 -12.40 0.66 -7.38
C PRO A 156 -11.32 0.34 -8.41
N ALA A 157 -11.71 -0.42 -9.43
CA ALA A 157 -10.84 -0.68 -10.57
C ALA A 157 -10.53 0.61 -11.34
N ARG A 158 -9.41 0.62 -12.03
CA ARG A 158 -9.00 1.67 -12.97
C ARG A 158 -8.48 1.07 -14.26
N PRO A 159 -8.61 1.77 -15.39
CA PRO A 159 -8.02 1.33 -16.65
C PRO A 159 -6.51 1.11 -16.49
N ARG A 160 -5.99 0.00 -17.02
CA ARG A 160 -4.54 -0.32 -16.96
C ARG A 160 -3.67 0.77 -17.59
N ASN A 161 -4.20 1.52 -18.53
CA ASN A 161 -3.51 2.58 -19.27
C ASN A 161 -3.81 3.97 -18.73
N SER A 162 -4.46 4.08 -17.56
CA SER A 162 -4.71 5.37 -16.92
C SER A 162 -3.39 6.11 -16.69
N ARG A 163 -3.29 7.33 -17.23
CA ARG A 163 -2.15 8.23 -17.04
C ARG A 163 -2.44 9.31 -15.99
N SER A 164 -3.68 9.78 -15.96
CA SER A 164 -4.16 10.84 -15.08
C SER A 164 -4.47 10.34 -13.68
N HIS A 165 -4.81 9.04 -13.54
CA HIS A 165 -5.36 8.47 -12.30
C HIS A 165 -6.55 9.29 -11.75
N GLY A 166 -7.32 9.92 -12.65
CA GLY A 166 -8.46 10.76 -12.31
C GLY A 166 -9.54 10.02 -11.52
N LEU A 167 -10.33 10.78 -10.76
CA LEU A 167 -11.44 10.22 -9.99
C LEU A 167 -12.57 9.74 -10.90
N ASP A 168 -12.70 10.35 -12.08
CA ASP A 168 -13.64 9.99 -13.15
C ASP A 168 -13.31 8.67 -13.85
N GLU A 169 -12.05 8.20 -13.75
CA GLU A 169 -11.61 6.92 -14.29
C GLU A 169 -11.87 5.73 -13.32
N MET A 170 -12.37 6.00 -12.14
CA MET A 170 -12.71 4.96 -11.16
C MET A 170 -13.97 4.21 -11.56
N ALA A 171 -13.96 2.90 -11.41
CA ALA A 171 -15.09 2.03 -11.68
C ALA A 171 -15.28 1.03 -10.52
N PRO A 172 -16.35 1.14 -9.73
CA PRO A 172 -17.37 2.19 -9.75
C PRO A 172 -16.86 3.55 -9.25
N ARG A 173 -17.57 4.64 -9.57
CA ARG A 173 -17.26 6.00 -9.09
C ARG A 173 -17.71 6.17 -7.65
N LEU A 174 -17.03 7.07 -6.91
CA LEU A 174 -17.33 7.31 -5.48
C LEU A 174 -18.75 7.83 -5.27
N ASP A 175 -19.21 8.79 -6.09
CA ASP A 175 -20.55 9.39 -5.99
C ASP A 175 -21.66 8.34 -6.21
N GLU A 176 -21.46 7.40 -7.14
CA GLU A 176 -22.40 6.30 -7.40
C GLU A 176 -22.48 5.35 -6.19
N ILE A 177 -21.34 5.02 -5.59
CA ILE A 177 -21.28 4.18 -4.40
C ILE A 177 -21.90 4.86 -3.20
N PHE A 178 -21.58 6.13 -2.96
CA PHE A 178 -22.18 6.88 -1.84
C PHE A 178 -23.70 6.95 -1.96
N THR A 179 -24.21 7.23 -3.16
CA THR A 179 -25.67 7.24 -3.42
C THR A 179 -26.31 5.89 -3.20
N GLY A 180 -25.67 4.81 -3.66
CA GLY A 180 -26.23 3.46 -3.59
C GLY A 180 -26.21 2.83 -2.18
N TRP A 181 -25.22 3.20 -1.34
CA TRP A 181 -24.97 2.51 -0.09
C TRP A 181 -25.19 3.31 1.19
N ALA A 182 -25.12 4.66 1.13
CA ALA A 182 -25.27 5.50 2.33
C ALA A 182 -26.53 5.21 3.17
N PRO A 183 -27.71 4.89 2.59
CA PRO A 183 -28.93 4.63 3.36
C PRO A 183 -28.86 3.36 4.22
N TYR A 184 -27.95 2.44 3.96
CA TYR A 184 -27.87 1.12 4.60
C TYR A 184 -26.73 1.01 5.62
N LEU A 185 -25.91 2.05 5.76
CA LEU A 185 -24.78 2.07 6.69
C LEU A 185 -25.28 2.24 8.13
N SER A 186 -24.90 1.33 8.99
CA SER A 186 -25.17 1.46 10.42
C SER A 186 -24.26 2.51 11.06
N GLN A 187 -24.77 3.13 12.14
CA GLN A 187 -24.02 4.10 12.91
C GLN A 187 -23.16 3.38 13.94
N GLY A 188 -21.86 3.60 13.85
CA GLY A 188 -20.91 3.19 14.88
C GLY A 188 -20.62 4.33 15.87
N ALA A 189 -19.54 4.21 16.63
CA ALA A 189 -19.17 5.17 17.67
C ALA A 189 -18.93 6.61 17.16
N ARG A 190 -18.51 6.78 15.89
CA ARG A 190 -18.23 8.07 15.25
C ARG A 190 -18.85 8.18 13.85
N GLY A 191 -20.05 7.63 13.68
CA GLY A 191 -20.76 7.61 12.40
C GLY A 191 -20.54 6.33 11.59
N PRO A 192 -20.99 6.30 10.34
CA PRO A 192 -20.85 5.15 9.48
C PRO A 192 -19.37 4.86 9.17
N SER A 193 -19.05 3.59 8.93
CA SER A 193 -17.67 3.17 8.67
C SER A 193 -17.45 2.87 7.19
N LEU A 194 -16.54 3.63 6.56
CA LEU A 194 -16.16 3.41 5.17
C LEU A 194 -14.63 3.33 5.04
N LEU A 195 -14.18 2.36 4.25
CA LEU A 195 -12.79 2.18 3.87
C LEU A 195 -12.69 2.35 2.35
N LEU A 196 -12.08 3.44 1.90
CA LEU A 196 -11.91 3.75 0.49
C LEU A 196 -10.44 3.53 0.10
N ASP A 197 -10.18 2.55 -0.76
CA ASP A 197 -8.87 2.33 -1.35
C ASP A 197 -8.73 3.19 -2.61
N LEU A 198 -7.69 3.98 -2.62
CA LEU A 198 -7.46 5.01 -3.63
C LEU A 198 -6.11 4.81 -4.32
N SER A 199 -5.92 5.43 -5.46
CA SER A 199 -4.62 5.42 -6.12
C SER A 199 -3.57 6.12 -5.26
N PRO A 200 -2.42 5.49 -5.00
CA PRO A 200 -1.31 6.20 -4.37
C PRO A 200 -0.75 7.34 -5.24
N ARG A 201 -1.19 7.46 -6.49
CA ARG A 201 -0.79 8.54 -7.40
C ARG A 201 -1.77 9.70 -7.44
N LEU A 202 -2.82 9.69 -6.60
CA LEU A 202 -3.70 10.85 -6.48
C LEU A 202 -2.90 12.08 -6.07
N SER A 203 -3.04 13.15 -6.85
CA SER A 203 -2.49 14.45 -6.48
C SER A 203 -3.17 14.98 -5.22
N HIS A 204 -2.57 15.97 -4.59
CA HIS A 204 -3.18 16.66 -3.46
C HIS A 204 -4.58 17.20 -3.80
N GLN A 205 -4.71 17.88 -4.95
CA GLN A 205 -6.00 18.40 -5.39
C GLN A 205 -7.06 17.30 -5.56
N GLN A 206 -6.69 16.15 -6.09
CA GLN A 206 -7.61 15.02 -6.20
C GLN A 206 -8.00 14.45 -4.83
N ARG A 207 -7.10 14.44 -3.85
CA ARG A 207 -7.43 14.06 -2.48
C ARG A 207 -8.43 15.03 -1.84
N LEU A 208 -8.27 16.34 -2.05
CA LEU A 208 -9.25 17.34 -1.61
C LEU A 208 -10.62 17.13 -2.28
N GLN A 209 -10.66 16.81 -3.57
CA GLN A 209 -11.92 16.48 -4.25
C GLN A 209 -12.60 15.24 -3.63
N VAL A 210 -11.85 14.23 -3.23
CA VAL A 210 -12.42 13.08 -2.49
C VAL A 210 -13.03 13.54 -1.17
N GLU A 211 -12.37 14.41 -0.42
CA GLU A 211 -12.90 14.94 0.83
C GLU A 211 -14.18 15.77 0.61
N GLU A 212 -14.22 16.61 -0.43
CA GLU A 212 -15.42 17.36 -0.82
C GLU A 212 -16.60 16.44 -1.17
N MET A 213 -16.33 15.34 -1.90
CA MET A 213 -17.36 14.34 -2.21
C MET A 213 -17.88 13.64 -0.94
N VAL A 214 -16.99 13.31 -0.01
CA VAL A 214 -17.38 12.74 1.29
C VAL A 214 -18.21 13.74 2.10
N ASP A 215 -17.79 15.00 2.19
CA ASP A 215 -18.49 16.03 2.95
C ASP A 215 -19.87 16.36 2.38
N SER A 216 -20.09 16.13 1.08
CA SER A 216 -21.41 16.31 0.46
C SER A 216 -22.46 15.30 0.97
N VAL A 217 -22.01 14.13 1.46
CA VAL A 217 -22.88 13.05 1.96
C VAL A 217 -22.86 12.97 3.49
N TRP A 218 -21.68 13.10 4.08
CA TRP A 218 -21.47 13.03 5.54
C TRP A 218 -20.67 14.25 6.01
N PRO A 219 -21.32 15.41 6.22
CA PRO A 219 -20.64 16.62 6.68
C PRO A 219 -19.89 16.38 7.99
N GLN A 220 -18.62 16.80 8.03
CA GLN A 220 -17.76 16.71 9.22
C GLN A 220 -17.50 15.28 9.75
N ILE A 221 -17.68 14.26 8.92
CA ILE A 221 -17.30 12.90 9.33
C ILE A 221 -15.80 12.82 9.63
N ASP A 222 -15.46 12.16 10.75
CA ASP A 222 -14.06 11.89 11.10
C ASP A 222 -13.35 11.11 10.00
N ARG A 223 -12.10 11.48 9.70
CA ARG A 223 -11.33 10.88 8.61
C ARG A 223 -9.86 10.72 8.94
N THR A 224 -9.25 9.66 8.42
CA THR A 224 -7.80 9.41 8.49
C THR A 224 -7.30 8.91 7.14
N TRP A 225 -6.34 9.60 6.56
CA TRP A 225 -5.59 9.11 5.40
C TRP A 225 -4.50 8.14 5.83
N ILE A 226 -4.41 6.98 5.16
CA ILE A 226 -3.47 5.92 5.53
C ILE A 226 -2.61 5.52 4.34
N TRP A 227 -1.30 5.68 4.48
CA TRP A 227 -0.29 5.18 3.54
C TRP A 227 0.31 3.90 4.09
N THR A 228 0.23 2.82 3.32
CA THR A 228 0.78 1.52 3.71
C THR A 228 1.93 1.14 2.81
N SER A 229 3.04 0.70 3.40
CA SER A 229 4.25 0.26 2.70
C SER A 229 4.80 -1.04 3.27
N ARG A 230 5.28 -1.91 2.37
CA ARG A 230 6.18 -3.04 2.70
C ARG A 230 7.63 -2.70 2.36
N GLY A 231 7.94 -1.44 2.06
CA GLY A 231 9.19 -0.96 1.51
C GLY A 231 9.27 -1.12 -0.01
N ARG A 232 10.46 -1.40 -0.53
CA ARG A 232 10.70 -1.54 -1.96
C ARG A 232 10.47 -0.26 -2.78
N GLY A 233 10.51 0.90 -2.12
CA GLY A 233 10.40 2.21 -2.76
C GLY A 233 9.05 2.49 -3.40
N ARG A 234 7.95 2.06 -2.78
CA ARG A 234 6.59 2.32 -3.28
C ARG A 234 5.56 2.39 -2.16
N VAL A 235 4.46 3.07 -2.43
CA VAL A 235 3.23 2.95 -1.65
C VAL A 235 2.49 1.70 -2.10
N ASP A 236 2.26 0.77 -1.19
CA ASP A 236 1.49 -0.44 -1.50
C ASP A 236 -0.01 -0.12 -1.54
N ARG A 237 -0.51 0.73 -0.62
CA ARG A 237 -1.89 1.20 -0.56
C ARG A 237 -1.97 2.63 -0.03
N LEU A 238 -2.87 3.42 -0.62
CA LEU A 238 -3.39 4.65 -0.07
C LEU A 238 -4.87 4.42 0.24
N ALA A 239 -5.30 4.72 1.45
CA ALA A 239 -6.70 4.58 1.84
C ALA A 239 -7.19 5.80 2.61
N LEU A 240 -8.50 6.08 2.49
CA LEU A 240 -9.21 7.03 3.34
C LEU A 240 -10.16 6.23 4.23
N TRP A 241 -9.98 6.33 5.54
CA TRP A 241 -10.82 5.72 6.56
C TRP A 241 -11.75 6.76 7.15
N LEU A 242 -13.06 6.46 7.15
CA LEU A 242 -14.10 7.41 7.55
C LEU A 242 -14.91 6.88 8.73
N GLY A 243 -15.39 7.79 9.54
CA GLY A 243 -16.29 7.54 10.65
C GLY A 243 -15.66 6.66 11.73
N SER A 244 -16.33 5.59 12.11
CA SER A 244 -15.92 4.78 13.27
C SER A 244 -14.61 4.02 13.09
N ILE A 245 -14.12 3.86 11.87
CA ILE A 245 -12.79 3.29 11.62
C ILE A 245 -11.68 4.35 11.55
N SER A 246 -12.02 5.63 11.45
CA SER A 246 -11.02 6.70 11.53
C SER A 246 -10.32 6.67 12.89
N ILE A 247 -9.14 7.27 12.95
CA ILE A 247 -8.32 7.25 14.17
C ILE A 247 -8.46 8.61 14.86
N PRO A 248 -8.92 8.65 16.12
CA PRO A 248 -9.15 9.92 16.80
C PRO A 248 -7.91 10.82 16.83
N ASN A 249 -8.07 12.08 16.45
CA ASN A 249 -7.00 13.09 16.41
C ASN A 249 -5.83 12.76 15.46
N VAL A 250 -6.03 11.84 14.51
CA VAL A 250 -5.03 11.45 13.52
C VAL A 250 -5.58 11.70 12.12
N ALA A 251 -5.13 12.76 11.48
CA ALA A 251 -5.51 13.06 10.10
C ALA A 251 -4.76 12.22 9.08
N ARG A 252 -3.50 11.85 9.39
CA ARG A 252 -2.63 11.06 8.52
C ARG A 252 -1.90 9.98 9.30
N ARG A 253 -1.86 8.78 8.75
CA ARG A 253 -1.11 7.64 9.28
C ARG A 253 -0.24 7.00 8.20
N PHE A 254 1.01 6.80 8.52
CA PHE A 254 1.89 5.92 7.76
C PHE A 254 2.04 4.58 8.48
N VAL A 255 1.96 3.48 7.72
CA VAL A 255 2.08 2.10 8.22
C VAL A 255 3.15 1.36 7.45
N ARG A 256 4.23 0.99 8.12
CA ARG A 256 5.27 0.13 7.58
C ARG A 256 5.06 -1.30 8.06
N ILE A 257 4.63 -2.16 7.14
CA ILE A 257 4.46 -3.59 7.41
C ILE A 257 5.83 -4.27 7.40
N PRO A 258 6.22 -4.97 8.47
CA PRO A 258 7.48 -5.67 8.51
C PRO A 258 7.47 -6.90 7.59
N PRO A 259 8.65 -7.43 7.19
CA PRO A 259 8.74 -8.68 6.45
C PRO A 259 8.16 -9.89 7.20
N ASN A 260 8.32 -9.92 8.51
CA ASN A 260 7.74 -10.93 9.39
C ASN A 260 6.39 -10.44 9.91
N LEU A 261 5.31 -11.15 9.59
CA LEU A 261 3.93 -10.81 9.97
C LEU A 261 3.59 -11.01 11.43
N GLN A 262 4.41 -11.72 12.18
CA GLN A 262 4.27 -11.85 13.63
C GLN A 262 4.73 -10.59 14.36
N GLU A 263 5.51 -9.76 13.69
CA GLU A 263 5.92 -8.47 14.22
C GLU A 263 4.85 -7.41 13.97
N GLU A 264 4.71 -6.51 14.94
CA GLU A 264 3.84 -5.35 14.78
C GLU A 264 4.35 -4.38 13.72
N SER A 265 3.42 -3.79 12.97
CA SER A 265 3.73 -2.72 12.03
C SER A 265 4.30 -1.50 12.74
N LEU A 266 5.25 -0.82 12.10
CA LEU A 266 5.69 0.50 12.56
C LEU A 266 4.68 1.54 12.09
N ILE A 267 4.17 2.34 13.03
CA ILE A 267 3.15 3.36 12.76
C ILE A 267 3.72 4.74 13.09
N ILE A 268 3.46 5.70 12.19
CA ILE A 268 3.76 7.12 12.40
C ILE A 268 2.49 7.91 12.12
N ASP A 269 2.04 8.67 13.11
CA ASP A 269 0.81 9.45 13.06
C ASP A 269 1.09 10.96 12.99
N GLY A 270 0.20 11.70 12.32
CA GLY A 270 0.16 13.15 12.29
C GLY A 270 -1.26 13.66 12.43
N GLY A 271 -1.45 14.63 13.32
CA GLY A 271 -2.75 15.24 13.58
C GLY A 271 -3.13 16.34 12.59
N GLU A 272 -2.16 16.86 11.83
CA GLU A 272 -2.43 17.91 10.86
C GLU A 272 -3.16 17.36 9.63
N PRO A 273 -4.28 17.97 9.22
CA PRO A 273 -4.99 17.59 8.00
C PRO A 273 -4.10 17.83 6.78
N ILE A 274 -4.48 17.23 5.64
CA ILE A 274 -3.81 17.50 4.36
C ILE A 274 -4.29 18.88 3.88
N LEU A 275 -3.54 19.91 4.25
CA LEU A 275 -3.76 21.26 3.76
C LEU A 275 -2.98 21.51 2.47
N ALA A 276 -3.22 22.66 1.85
CA ALA A 276 -2.49 23.09 0.65
C ALA A 276 -0.98 22.94 0.84
N GLY A 277 -0.32 22.22 -0.06
CA GLY A 277 1.13 21.99 -0.01
C GLY A 277 1.58 20.62 0.51
N ASP A 278 0.68 19.69 0.77
CA ASP A 278 0.91 18.24 1.01
C ASP A 278 1.74 17.88 2.24
N GLY A 279 2.34 18.84 2.95
CA GLY A 279 3.35 18.55 3.97
C GLY A 279 4.61 17.89 3.43
N LEU A 280 4.83 17.93 2.09
CA LEU A 280 6.05 17.46 1.49
C LEU A 280 7.22 18.41 1.80
N PRO A 281 8.41 17.87 2.07
CA PRO A 281 9.59 18.67 2.33
C PRO A 281 10.00 19.50 1.10
N VAL A 282 10.63 20.64 1.36
CA VAL A 282 11.17 21.48 0.30
C VAL A 282 12.54 20.95 -0.14
N LYS A 283 12.71 20.74 -1.45
CA LYS A 283 13.99 20.33 -2.01
C LYS A 283 15.06 21.37 -1.72
N SER A 284 16.18 20.95 -1.14
CA SER A 284 17.33 21.79 -0.88
C SER A 284 18.04 22.16 -2.19
N ARG A 285 18.49 23.41 -2.27
CA ARG A 285 19.37 23.89 -3.36
C ARG A 285 20.84 23.60 -3.08
N ARG A 286 21.19 23.19 -1.88
CA ARG A 286 22.57 22.89 -1.50
C ARG A 286 23.00 21.57 -2.14
N PRO A 287 24.09 21.57 -2.92
CA PRO A 287 24.63 20.33 -3.47
C PRO A 287 25.21 19.44 -2.37
N PRO A 288 25.16 18.11 -2.53
CA PRO A 288 25.80 17.18 -1.61
C PRO A 288 27.33 17.31 -1.65
N ARG A 289 27.98 16.98 -0.53
CA ARG A 289 29.43 17.09 -0.37
C ARG A 289 30.04 15.72 -0.05
N LYS A 290 31.28 15.52 -0.53
CA LYS A 290 32.07 14.36 -0.10
C LYS A 290 32.24 14.37 1.41
N GLY A 291 32.00 13.22 2.05
CA GLY A 291 32.04 13.06 3.49
C GLY A 291 30.68 13.14 4.19
N GLU A 292 29.69 13.77 3.57
CA GLU A 292 28.29 13.71 4.07
C GLU A 292 27.70 12.30 3.88
N ARG A 293 26.58 12.06 4.54
CA ARG A 293 25.80 10.84 4.36
C ARG A 293 24.61 11.08 3.45
N VAL A 294 24.23 10.04 2.75
CA VAL A 294 22.98 9.96 1.99
C VAL A 294 22.13 8.85 2.57
N SER A 295 20.87 9.16 2.83
CA SER A 295 19.87 8.15 3.18
C SER A 295 18.70 8.18 2.20
N LEU A 296 18.32 6.99 1.71
CA LEU A 296 17.14 6.79 0.88
C LEU A 296 15.99 6.33 1.77
N LEU A 297 14.92 7.11 1.81
CA LEU A 297 13.80 6.87 2.71
C LEU A 297 12.69 6.04 2.06
N ASP A 298 11.78 5.52 2.88
CA ASP A 298 10.56 4.89 2.40
C ASP A 298 9.69 5.93 1.68
N ALA A 299 9.32 5.64 0.43
CA ALA A 299 8.54 6.56 -0.40
C ALA A 299 7.17 6.89 0.21
N ALA A 300 6.50 5.89 0.80
CA ALA A 300 5.20 6.10 1.40
C ALA A 300 5.25 6.98 2.65
N LEU A 301 6.34 6.92 3.41
CA LEU A 301 6.58 7.82 4.54
C LEU A 301 6.68 9.28 4.07
N VAL A 302 7.39 9.52 2.97
CA VAL A 302 7.54 10.86 2.43
C VAL A 302 6.24 11.36 1.82
N GLU A 303 5.58 10.53 1.00
CA GLU A 303 4.30 10.88 0.38
C GLU A 303 3.16 11.12 1.40
N SER A 304 3.23 10.51 2.57
CA SER A 304 2.30 10.78 3.67
C SER A 304 2.52 12.16 4.32
N GLY A 305 3.61 12.87 4.02
CA GLY A 305 4.02 14.10 4.67
C GLY A 305 4.48 13.93 6.12
N LEU A 306 4.77 12.68 6.55
CA LEU A 306 5.17 12.36 7.93
C LEU A 306 6.68 12.13 8.09
N ALA A 307 7.46 12.28 7.00
CA ALA A 307 8.90 12.07 7.05
C ALA A 307 9.61 12.98 8.04
N GLU A 308 9.24 14.26 8.10
CA GLU A 308 9.85 15.20 9.04
C GLU A 308 9.49 14.92 10.50
N VAL A 309 8.27 14.42 10.77
CA VAL A 309 7.87 13.96 12.09
C VAL A 309 8.77 12.82 12.56
N TRP A 310 9.08 11.90 11.67
CA TRP A 310 10.00 10.79 11.96
C TRP A 310 11.46 11.26 12.05
N LEU A 311 11.93 12.10 11.14
CA LEU A 311 13.29 12.60 11.11
C LEU A 311 13.66 13.30 12.43
N LYS A 312 12.78 14.11 13.00
CA LYS A 312 12.98 14.73 14.32
C LYS A 312 13.29 13.73 15.44
N LYS A 313 12.86 12.47 15.29
CA LYS A 313 13.13 11.40 16.29
C LYS A 313 14.47 10.71 16.07
N VAL A 314 14.91 10.60 14.80
CA VAL A 314 16.12 9.83 14.46
C VAL A 314 17.35 10.69 14.15
N THR A 315 17.20 12.01 14.16
CA THR A 315 18.29 12.98 13.99
C THR A 315 18.51 13.73 15.31
N LYS A 316 19.75 14.08 15.60
CA LYS A 316 20.12 14.87 16.81
C LYS A 316 20.01 16.38 16.54
N SER A 317 18.83 16.87 16.20
CA SER A 317 18.61 18.31 15.88
C SER A 317 19.52 18.84 14.77
N GLU A 318 19.92 17.97 13.86
CA GLU A 318 20.77 18.27 12.73
C GLU A 318 19.96 18.84 11.57
N GLU A 319 20.59 19.70 10.78
CA GLU A 319 19.99 20.18 9.55
C GLU A 319 19.97 19.09 8.47
N ILE A 320 18.78 18.76 7.99
CA ILE A 320 18.56 17.76 6.94
C ILE A 320 18.32 18.46 5.61
N HIS A 321 19.03 18.01 4.60
CA HIS A 321 18.90 18.55 3.24
C HIS A 321 18.21 17.53 2.32
N TRP A 322 17.05 17.88 1.78
CA TRP A 322 16.33 17.05 0.83
C TRP A 322 16.91 17.15 -0.57
N GLY A 323 17.52 16.09 -1.06
CA GLY A 323 17.99 15.99 -2.44
C GLY A 323 16.88 15.57 -3.40
N VAL A 324 16.08 14.57 -3.01
CA VAL A 324 14.93 14.04 -3.77
C VAL A 324 13.75 13.90 -2.82
N VAL A 325 12.62 14.47 -3.18
CA VAL A 325 11.39 14.41 -2.37
C VAL A 325 10.39 13.41 -2.95
N GLU A 326 10.31 13.30 -4.27
CA GLU A 326 9.32 12.49 -4.96
C GLU A 326 9.90 11.18 -5.53
N GLY A 327 9.00 10.25 -5.86
CA GLY A 327 9.33 9.02 -6.53
C GLY A 327 9.76 7.89 -5.59
N ARG A 328 10.36 6.86 -6.15
CA ARG A 328 10.65 5.60 -5.42
C ARG A 328 11.79 5.68 -4.41
N ARG A 329 12.62 6.71 -4.49
CA ARG A 329 13.86 6.84 -3.74
C ARG A 329 14.04 8.27 -3.22
N PRO A 330 13.15 8.74 -2.33
CA PRO A 330 13.36 10.02 -1.66
C PRO A 330 14.70 10.00 -0.95
N GLN A 331 15.44 11.11 -1.04
CA GLN A 331 16.84 11.17 -0.65
C GLN A 331 17.10 12.38 0.22
N ILE A 332 17.74 12.14 1.36
CA ILE A 332 18.23 13.18 2.26
C ILE A 332 19.78 13.14 2.36
N HIS A 333 20.36 14.30 2.64
CA HIS A 333 21.78 14.48 2.95
C HIS A 333 21.91 15.00 4.38
N HIS A 334 22.86 14.47 5.14
CA HIS A 334 23.08 14.78 6.54
C HIS A 334 24.52 14.50 6.97
N ASP A 335 24.97 15.12 8.06
CA ASP A 335 26.37 14.99 8.51
C ASP A 335 26.59 13.80 9.45
N HIS A 336 25.62 13.50 10.33
CA HIS A 336 25.76 12.45 11.34
C HIS A 336 24.91 11.21 11.01
N PRO A 337 25.23 10.02 11.50
CA PRO A 337 24.40 8.83 11.33
C PRO A 337 23.00 9.01 11.90
N LEU A 338 21.97 8.52 11.19
CA LEU A 338 20.62 8.43 11.72
C LEU A 338 20.58 7.41 12.88
N GLN A 339 19.83 7.72 13.92
CA GLN A 339 19.58 6.81 15.05
C GLN A 339 18.48 5.82 14.67
N LEU A 340 18.87 4.71 14.07
CA LEU A 340 17.94 3.70 13.51
C LEU A 340 17.73 2.54 14.50
N GLU A 341 17.46 2.86 15.74
CA GLU A 341 17.11 1.88 16.77
C GLU A 341 15.76 1.23 16.48
N ASP A 342 15.51 0.06 17.04
CA ASP A 342 14.29 -0.72 16.86
C ASP A 342 13.93 -0.94 15.40
N LYS A 343 12.68 -0.68 15.03
CA LYS A 343 12.13 -0.84 13.68
C LYS A 343 12.43 0.35 12.74
N ASN A 344 13.09 1.41 13.21
CA ASN A 344 13.36 2.60 12.39
C ASN A 344 14.24 2.30 11.16
N HIS A 345 15.09 1.29 11.23
CA HIS A 345 15.87 0.82 10.09
C HIS A 345 15.00 0.38 8.89
N LEU A 346 13.74 -0.05 9.13
CA LEU A 346 12.79 -0.43 8.07
C LEU A 346 12.39 0.75 7.18
N LEU A 347 12.56 1.99 7.65
CA LEU A 347 12.20 3.20 6.93
C LEU A 347 13.31 3.73 6.02
N VAL A 348 14.48 3.09 6.07
CA VAL A 348 15.65 3.46 5.27
C VAL A 348 15.97 2.35 4.29
N GLN A 349 15.89 2.65 3.00
CA GLN A 349 16.20 1.70 1.92
C GLN A 349 17.72 1.48 1.78
N ALA A 350 18.50 2.52 2.03
CA ALA A 350 19.96 2.52 2.06
C ALA A 350 20.44 3.78 2.78
N THR A 351 21.57 3.67 3.49
CA THR A 351 22.28 4.80 4.07
C THR A 351 23.78 4.58 3.94
N GLY A 352 24.55 5.65 3.75
CA GLY A 352 26.00 5.55 3.62
C GLY A 352 26.69 6.89 3.41
N LYS A 353 28.01 6.89 3.58
CA LYS A 353 28.87 8.06 3.47
C LYS A 353 29.34 8.28 2.03
N ILE A 354 29.19 9.49 1.51
CA ILE A 354 29.66 9.88 0.17
C ILE A 354 31.19 9.86 0.15
N VAL A 355 31.75 9.01 -0.70
CA VAL A 355 33.21 8.90 -0.90
C VAL A 355 33.67 9.48 -2.24
N ALA A 356 32.79 9.49 -3.22
CA ALA A 356 33.08 10.07 -4.53
C ALA A 356 31.85 10.73 -5.15
N LEU A 357 32.12 11.76 -5.93
CA LEU A 357 31.17 12.47 -6.79
C LEU A 357 31.65 12.27 -8.24
N ALA A 358 30.79 11.74 -9.11
CA ALA A 358 31.11 11.54 -10.51
C ALA A 358 30.09 12.32 -11.37
N HIS A 359 30.58 13.26 -12.15
CA HIS A 359 29.75 14.06 -13.07
C HIS A 359 29.50 13.27 -14.34
N THR A 360 28.57 12.37 -14.31
CA THR A 360 28.13 11.54 -15.42
C THR A 360 26.74 10.96 -15.18
N ASN A 361 26.06 10.61 -16.25
CA ASN A 361 24.85 9.80 -16.18
C ASN A 361 25.21 8.31 -16.04
N LEU A 362 24.29 7.48 -15.60
CA LEU A 362 24.51 6.04 -15.50
C LEU A 362 23.93 5.32 -16.71
N THR A 363 24.78 5.07 -17.69
CA THR A 363 24.47 4.25 -18.87
C THR A 363 25.35 3.00 -18.91
N LEU A 364 25.13 2.11 -19.87
CA LEU A 364 26.03 0.95 -20.07
C LEU A 364 27.44 1.35 -20.47
N ALA A 365 27.61 2.49 -21.17
CA ALA A 365 28.89 3.00 -21.58
C ALA A 365 29.72 3.57 -20.41
N ASP A 366 29.03 4.05 -19.36
CA ASP A 366 29.69 4.69 -18.22
C ASP A 366 30.10 3.68 -17.11
N VAL A 367 29.70 2.41 -17.25
CA VAL A 367 29.98 1.37 -16.23
C VAL A 367 31.46 1.24 -15.92
N ASP A 368 32.33 1.28 -16.93
CA ASP A 368 33.79 1.13 -16.74
C ASP A 368 34.37 2.26 -15.90
N SER A 369 33.91 3.48 -16.14
CA SER A 369 34.30 4.66 -15.37
C SER A 369 33.84 4.57 -13.93
N LEU A 370 32.60 4.14 -13.72
CA LEU A 370 32.03 3.96 -12.38
C LEU A 370 32.75 2.86 -11.60
N VAL A 371 33.06 1.74 -12.26
CA VAL A 371 33.80 0.62 -11.65
C VAL A 371 35.22 1.06 -11.28
N LYS A 372 35.89 1.85 -12.11
CA LYS A 372 37.21 2.40 -11.79
C LYS A 372 37.18 3.21 -10.50
N ILE A 373 36.22 4.13 -10.36
CA ILE A 373 36.05 4.93 -9.13
C ILE A 373 35.72 4.01 -7.94
N ALA A 374 34.88 2.99 -8.11
CA ALA A 374 34.57 2.03 -7.06
C ALA A 374 35.82 1.29 -6.55
N LEU A 375 36.72 0.88 -7.45
CA LEU A 375 37.94 0.19 -7.09
C LEU A 375 38.93 1.12 -6.35
N GLU A 376 39.02 2.39 -6.69
CA GLU A 376 39.81 3.39 -5.96
C GLU A 376 39.41 3.56 -4.50
N HIS A 377 38.15 3.19 -4.19
CA HIS A 377 37.57 3.24 -2.83
C HIS A 377 37.44 1.87 -2.16
N ASP A 378 38.10 0.82 -2.66
CA ASP A 378 38.06 -0.55 -2.11
C ASP A 378 36.63 -1.16 -2.09
N ILE A 379 35.76 -0.80 -3.05
CA ILE A 379 34.40 -1.29 -3.15
C ILE A 379 34.36 -2.59 -3.95
N GLN A 380 33.85 -3.65 -3.32
CA GLN A 380 33.63 -4.96 -3.94
C GLN A 380 32.19 -5.15 -4.43
N LYS A 381 31.24 -4.55 -3.76
CA LYS A 381 29.80 -4.64 -4.11
C LYS A 381 29.21 -3.25 -4.25
N LEU A 382 28.71 -2.93 -5.45
CA LEU A 382 28.08 -1.65 -5.74
C LEU A 382 26.65 -1.86 -6.21
N THR A 383 25.67 -1.39 -5.42
CA THR A 383 24.25 -1.50 -5.75
C THR A 383 23.77 -0.23 -6.44
N VAL A 384 23.14 -0.38 -7.61
CA VAL A 384 22.54 0.74 -8.33
C VAL A 384 21.21 1.15 -7.68
N ARG A 385 21.16 2.35 -7.14
CA ARG A 385 19.99 3.01 -6.55
C ARG A 385 19.56 4.24 -7.38
N VAL A 386 19.92 4.27 -8.64
CA VAL A 386 19.49 5.28 -9.63
C VAL A 386 18.16 4.83 -10.25
N SER A 387 17.28 5.77 -10.55
CA SER A 387 16.03 5.49 -11.25
C SER A 387 16.30 5.35 -12.75
N LEU A 388 16.50 4.12 -13.20
CA LEU A 388 16.71 3.77 -14.60
C LEU A 388 15.42 3.12 -15.17
N GLU A 389 15.33 3.07 -16.49
CA GLU A 389 14.30 2.28 -17.16
C GLU A 389 14.34 0.82 -16.69
N PRO A 390 13.18 0.17 -16.52
CA PRO A 390 13.10 -1.21 -16.00
C PRO A 390 13.93 -2.22 -16.78
N ALA A 391 14.07 -2.04 -18.11
CA ALA A 391 14.87 -2.92 -18.98
C ALA A 391 16.38 -2.65 -18.86
N LEU A 392 16.78 -1.43 -18.51
CA LEU A 392 18.18 -1.00 -18.42
C LEU A 392 18.80 -1.34 -17.06
N GLN A 393 18.04 -1.20 -15.97
CA GLN A 393 18.55 -1.38 -14.62
C GLN A 393 19.22 -2.75 -14.38
N PRO A 394 18.64 -3.92 -14.77
CA PRO A 394 19.32 -5.21 -14.60
C PRO A 394 20.60 -5.34 -15.44
N LYS A 395 20.62 -4.73 -16.61
CA LYS A 395 21.80 -4.77 -17.51
C LYS A 395 22.97 -4.00 -16.92
N VAL A 396 22.72 -2.79 -16.42
CA VAL A 396 23.73 -1.94 -15.78
C VAL A 396 24.23 -2.61 -14.49
N GLN A 397 23.33 -3.07 -13.61
CA GLN A 397 23.72 -3.77 -12.39
C GLN A 397 24.55 -5.02 -12.69
N GLY A 398 24.12 -5.86 -13.63
CA GLY A 398 24.85 -7.08 -14.00
C GLY A 398 26.21 -6.78 -14.67
N ALA A 399 26.39 -5.67 -15.37
CA ALA A 399 27.67 -5.26 -15.90
C ALA A 399 28.64 -4.85 -14.78
N ILE A 400 28.18 -4.06 -13.81
CA ILE A 400 28.94 -3.67 -12.62
C ILE A 400 29.34 -4.90 -11.80
N ASP A 401 28.39 -5.80 -11.51
CA ASP A 401 28.64 -6.99 -10.71
C ASP A 401 29.69 -7.90 -11.34
N ARG A 402 29.62 -8.13 -12.67
CA ARG A 402 30.63 -8.94 -13.39
C ARG A 402 32.04 -8.35 -13.34
N GLN A 403 32.17 -7.03 -13.38
CA GLN A 403 33.48 -6.40 -13.33
C GLN A 403 34.06 -6.40 -11.92
N LEU A 404 33.24 -6.14 -10.90
CA LEU A 404 33.69 -6.12 -9.51
C LEU A 404 33.94 -7.54 -8.96
N ALA A 405 33.22 -8.57 -9.41
CA ALA A 405 33.42 -9.96 -8.98
C ALA A 405 34.84 -10.51 -9.26
N ARG A 406 35.54 -9.93 -10.25
CA ARG A 406 36.91 -10.31 -10.63
C ARG A 406 37.98 -9.53 -9.87
N ARG A 407 37.62 -8.68 -8.95
CA ARG A 407 38.49 -7.77 -8.22
C ARG A 407 38.38 -8.01 -6.71
N HIS A 408 39.42 -7.62 -5.99
CA HIS A 408 39.43 -7.68 -4.54
C HIS A 408 39.05 -6.31 -3.98
N GLY A 409 38.04 -6.30 -3.11
CA GLY A 409 37.62 -5.16 -2.32
C GLY A 409 36.98 -5.65 -1.03
N LYS A 410 36.76 -4.75 -0.07
CA LYS A 410 36.20 -5.12 1.26
C LYS A 410 34.90 -4.40 1.56
N ARG A 411 34.54 -3.39 0.78
CA ARG A 411 33.45 -2.48 1.10
C ARG A 411 32.22 -2.73 0.25
N THR A 412 31.06 -2.54 0.85
CA THR A 412 29.77 -2.50 0.16
C THR A 412 29.35 -1.04 -0.01
N ALA A 413 28.85 -0.70 -1.19
CA ALA A 413 28.42 0.64 -1.51
C ALA A 413 27.15 0.65 -2.35
N PHE A 414 26.54 1.80 -2.47
CA PHE A 414 25.48 2.07 -3.45
C PHE A 414 25.76 3.36 -4.19
N VAL A 415 25.20 3.48 -5.38
CA VAL A 415 25.25 4.68 -6.20
C VAL A 415 23.86 5.26 -6.34
N VAL A 416 23.72 6.56 -6.10
CA VAL A 416 22.52 7.37 -6.32
C VAL A 416 22.83 8.52 -7.26
N GLN A 417 21.79 9.11 -7.83
CA GLN A 417 21.89 10.28 -8.69
C GLN A 417 21.24 11.49 -8.02
N GLN A 418 21.88 12.63 -8.10
CA GLN A 418 21.29 13.92 -7.75
C GLN A 418 20.44 14.39 -8.93
N PRO A 419 19.09 14.50 -8.78
CA PRO A 419 18.25 14.98 -9.88
C PRO A 419 18.55 16.43 -10.25
N GLY A 420 18.58 16.68 -11.55
CA GLY A 420 18.91 18.00 -12.11
C GLY A 420 20.39 18.25 -12.34
N ASP A 421 21.25 17.41 -11.78
CA ASP A 421 22.68 17.40 -12.07
C ASP A 421 23.06 16.03 -12.62
N GLU A 422 23.89 15.98 -13.65
CA GLU A 422 24.51 14.74 -14.15
C GLU A 422 25.58 14.28 -13.15
N MET A 423 25.18 14.11 -11.88
CA MET A 423 26.09 13.76 -10.80
C MET A 423 25.65 12.49 -10.09
N LEU A 424 26.55 11.52 -10.07
CA LEU A 424 26.42 10.29 -9.32
C LEU A 424 27.17 10.41 -7.99
N LEU A 425 26.52 9.95 -6.92
CA LEU A 425 27.09 9.90 -5.58
C LEU A 425 27.40 8.44 -5.24
N LEU A 426 28.66 8.10 -5.01
CA LEU A 426 29.07 6.78 -4.50
C LEU A 426 29.10 6.83 -2.98
N CYS A 427 28.29 5.98 -2.35
CA CYS A 427 28.09 5.97 -0.91
C CYS A 427 28.50 4.61 -0.35
N ILE A 428 29.48 4.59 0.55
CA ILE A 428 29.86 3.38 1.31
C ILE A 428 28.84 3.15 2.40
N VAL A 429 28.29 1.94 2.46
CA VAL A 429 27.38 1.50 3.55
C VAL A 429 28.18 1.45 4.86
N GLU A 430 27.64 2.06 5.90
CA GLU A 430 28.19 2.06 7.25
C GLU A 430 27.40 1.14 8.20
#